data_90ae568ffffdd14ab0c1045290338dbc
#
_entry.id   90ae568ffffdd14ab0c1045290338dbc
#
_cell.length_a   1.000
_cell.length_b   1.000
_cell.length_c   1.000
_cell.angle_alpha   90.00
_cell.angle_beta   90.00
_cell.angle_gamma   90.00
#
_symmetry.space_group_name_H-M   'P 1'
#
loop_
_entity.id
_entity.type
_entity.pdbx_description
1 polymer ?
#
loop_
_entity_poly.entity_id
_entity_poly.type
_entity_poly.pdbx_seq_one_letter_code
_entity_poly.pdbx_strand_id
1 'polypeptide(L)'
;MNQYTLYIEIHNIVFDTALEGCWMGYKLPREFYFGFSTAGFQHEMGMPGSEYMSDWYIWVHDLENIMAGIVSGDLPENGPGYWELYQVDHDIAQRIGMNTARIGIEWARIFPEPTVDINVDIDEDDEGIKRVILDEKHLAELDERADKKAVERYRQILSDLRERGFTIILNLYHWPLPLWVHDPIAVRKQGVDKAPAGWVDKRTIIEFTKYTGYISWKLGDLVDMWSTMNEPNVVWTTGYLLVKTGFPPGYLDQKSALIARKNLLEAHARAYDVVKEFSKKPVGVIYSIPDIQPLKDDDKDAVMLYEQSNVYYFFDALVKGVFDDTTRDDLKGRLDWVGINYYSRAVITKRYVSGDRYIPFVVPGYGHNCSPNGRSLDNRPTSDLGWEIYPEGLYNVLVEIWRRYGLPIIITENGIADERDQWRSWFLVSHIYQAYRALSDGVALKGYLHWNLIDNYEWSSGFKMRFGLVYVDYQTKKRYLRPSAFVFREIASRKEIPNELEHLVNPPTL
;
A
#
# COMPACT_ATOMS: atom_id res chain seq x y z
N MET A 1 -32.07 -15.50 -30.02
CA MET A 1 -31.68 -16.87 -30.40
C MET A 1 -30.21 -16.83 -30.81
N ASN A 2 -29.37 -17.32 -30.06
CA ASN A 2 -28.28 -18.29 -30.21
C ASN A 2 -27.33 -18.21 -29.04
N GLN A 3 -27.41 -19.24 -28.22
CA GLN A 3 -26.46 -19.59 -27.19
C GLN A 3 -25.19 -20.08 -27.88
N TYR A 4 -24.03 -19.55 -27.48
CA TYR A 4 -22.76 -20.24 -27.65
C TYR A 4 -22.27 -20.70 -26.28
N THR A 5 -22.55 -21.97 -26.00
CA THR A 5 -21.95 -22.72 -24.92
C THR A 5 -20.66 -23.31 -25.46
N LEU A 6 -19.51 -22.84 -25.00
CA LEU A 6 -18.22 -23.45 -25.31
C LEU A 6 -17.95 -24.55 -24.27
N TYR A 7 -18.11 -25.81 -24.69
CA TYR A 7 -17.61 -26.97 -23.94
C TYR A 7 -16.13 -27.15 -24.24
N ILE A 8 -15.31 -27.10 -23.21
CA ILE A 8 -13.92 -27.55 -23.27
C ILE A 8 -13.93 -29.00 -22.78
N GLU A 9 -13.81 -29.95 -23.69
CA GLU A 9 -13.49 -31.35 -23.36
C GLU A 9 -12.02 -31.46 -22.94
N ILE A 10 -11.80 -31.76 -21.67
CA ILE A 10 -10.47 -32.14 -21.19
C ILE A 10 -10.31 -33.65 -21.47
N HIS A 11 -9.49 -33.99 -22.45
CA HIS A 11 -9.07 -35.34 -22.69
C HIS A 11 -8.17 -35.80 -21.52
N ASN A 12 -8.61 -36.84 -20.83
CA ASN A 12 -7.81 -37.60 -19.88
C ASN A 12 -6.64 -38.28 -20.63
N ILE A 13 -5.44 -37.76 -20.48
CA ILE A 13 -4.22 -38.51 -20.77
C ILE A 13 -3.74 -39.12 -19.46
N VAL A 14 -4.03 -40.39 -19.30
CA VAL A 14 -3.45 -41.24 -18.25
C VAL A 14 -2.01 -41.53 -18.63
N PHE A 15 -1.05 -40.92 -17.95
CA PHE A 15 0.31 -41.40 -17.88
C PHE A 15 0.49 -42.17 -16.56
N ASP A 16 0.38 -43.48 -16.68
CA ASP A 16 0.79 -44.38 -15.62
C ASP A 16 2.29 -44.62 -15.77
N THR A 17 3.10 -44.10 -14.85
CA THR A 17 4.39 -44.68 -14.46
C THR A 17 4.78 -44.12 -13.08
N ALA A 18 4.82 -45.05 -12.16
CA ALA A 18 5.31 -44.90 -10.81
C ALA A 18 6.74 -44.30 -10.75
N LEU A 19 6.85 -43.07 -10.17
CA LEU A 19 7.96 -42.66 -9.35
C LEU A 19 7.35 -41.98 -8.14
N GLU A 20 7.07 -42.76 -7.09
CA GLU A 20 6.80 -42.26 -5.74
C GLU A 20 8.09 -41.65 -5.17
N GLY A 21 8.42 -40.45 -5.66
CA GLY A 21 9.19 -39.48 -4.91
C GLY A 21 8.18 -38.67 -4.11
N CYS A 22 8.25 -38.73 -2.80
CA CYS A 22 7.42 -37.96 -1.87
C CYS A 22 7.72 -36.46 -2.04
N TRP A 23 7.15 -35.82 -3.04
CA TRP A 23 7.19 -34.38 -3.21
C TRP A 23 6.19 -33.77 -2.22
N MET A 24 6.72 -33.25 -1.12
CA MET A 24 5.93 -32.37 -0.26
C MET A 24 5.82 -31.02 -0.97
N GLY A 25 4.65 -30.66 -1.47
CA GLY A 25 4.38 -29.34 -2.06
C GLY A 25 4.79 -28.21 -1.11
N TYR A 26 4.98 -27.00 -1.63
CA TYR A 26 5.40 -25.83 -0.86
C TYR A 26 4.27 -25.37 0.08
N LYS A 27 4.17 -25.98 1.27
CA LYS A 27 3.09 -25.79 2.24
C LYS A 27 3.29 -24.55 3.08
N LEU A 28 2.22 -23.77 3.21
CA LEU A 28 2.13 -22.61 4.06
C LEU A 28 1.36 -22.95 5.36
N PRO A 29 1.54 -22.20 6.47
CA PRO A 29 0.77 -22.41 7.69
C PRO A 29 -0.74 -22.36 7.45
N ARG A 30 -1.52 -23.14 8.20
CA ARG A 30 -3.00 -23.14 8.08
C ARG A 30 -3.60 -21.77 8.37
N GLU A 31 -3.04 -21.04 9.34
CA GLU A 31 -3.43 -19.70 9.78
C GLU A 31 -2.86 -18.60 8.87
N PHE A 32 -2.15 -18.93 7.80
CA PHE A 32 -1.56 -17.95 6.89
C PHE A 32 -2.65 -17.12 6.22
N TYR A 33 -2.49 -15.81 6.27
CA TYR A 33 -3.42 -14.87 5.65
C TYR A 33 -3.25 -14.89 4.13
N PHE A 34 -4.35 -15.09 3.43
CA PHE A 34 -4.46 -14.79 2.01
C PHE A 34 -5.57 -13.77 1.81
N GLY A 35 -5.27 -12.68 1.13
CA GLY A 35 -6.27 -11.64 1.04
C GLY A 35 -6.00 -10.60 -0.03
N PHE A 36 -6.69 -9.49 0.12
CA PHE A 36 -6.58 -8.33 -0.75
C PHE A 36 -6.41 -7.04 0.05
N SER A 37 -5.92 -6.01 -0.64
CA SER A 37 -5.80 -4.66 -0.09
C SER A 37 -6.64 -3.69 -0.90
N THR A 38 -7.15 -2.63 -0.26
CA THR A 38 -7.83 -1.51 -0.91
C THR A 38 -7.27 -0.16 -0.45
N ALA A 39 -7.42 0.85 -1.30
CA ALA A 39 -7.30 2.26 -0.96
C ALA A 39 -8.61 2.94 -1.33
N GLY A 40 -9.19 3.72 -0.43
CA GLY A 40 -10.52 4.29 -0.64
C GLY A 40 -10.62 5.10 -1.92
N PHE A 41 -9.70 6.02 -2.15
CA PHE A 41 -9.70 6.86 -3.36
C PHE A 41 -9.66 6.06 -4.67
N GLN A 42 -8.91 4.97 -4.68
CA GLN A 42 -8.75 4.14 -5.88
C GLN A 42 -9.96 3.24 -6.16
N HIS A 43 -10.76 2.89 -5.14
CA HIS A 43 -11.76 1.83 -5.24
C HIS A 43 -13.19 2.30 -5.04
N GLU A 44 -13.41 3.27 -4.15
CA GLU A 44 -14.74 3.58 -3.64
C GLU A 44 -15.64 4.24 -4.67
N MET A 45 -15.12 5.24 -5.38
CA MET A 45 -15.90 6.01 -6.34
C MET A 45 -16.28 5.20 -7.58
N GLY A 46 -17.36 5.59 -8.24
CA GLY A 46 -17.83 4.93 -9.46
C GLY A 46 -19.35 4.86 -9.60
N MET A 47 -20.09 5.19 -8.55
CA MET A 47 -21.54 5.28 -8.55
C MET A 47 -21.97 6.70 -8.18
N PRO A 48 -23.13 7.19 -8.67
CA PRO A 48 -23.58 8.54 -8.34
C PRO A 48 -23.69 8.77 -6.83
N GLY A 49 -23.06 9.85 -6.34
CA GLY A 49 -23.08 10.22 -4.92
C GLY A 49 -22.01 9.53 -4.07
N SER A 50 -21.08 8.79 -4.70
CA SER A 50 -19.92 8.22 -4.02
C SER A 50 -18.70 9.16 -3.99
N GLU A 51 -18.78 10.31 -4.66
CA GLU A 51 -17.71 11.29 -4.74
C GLU A 51 -17.47 11.96 -3.38
N TYR A 52 -16.23 12.37 -3.13
CA TYR A 52 -15.86 13.15 -1.96
C TYR A 52 -14.66 14.05 -2.25
N MET A 53 -14.59 15.17 -1.55
CA MET A 53 -13.55 16.17 -1.75
C MET A 53 -12.29 15.82 -0.95
N SER A 54 -11.16 15.67 -1.66
CA SER A 54 -9.83 15.50 -1.09
C SER A 54 -8.79 16.26 -1.91
N ASP A 55 -7.56 16.33 -1.42
CA ASP A 55 -6.43 16.89 -2.17
C ASP A 55 -6.18 16.16 -3.49
N TRP A 56 -6.23 14.82 -3.48
CA TRP A 56 -6.13 14.02 -4.71
C TRP A 56 -7.29 14.26 -5.66
N TYR A 57 -8.51 14.46 -5.14
CA TYR A 57 -9.67 14.72 -6.00
C TYR A 57 -9.47 16.00 -6.80
N ILE A 58 -9.11 17.11 -6.17
CA ILE A 58 -8.86 18.36 -6.90
C ILE A 58 -7.62 18.29 -7.78
N TRP A 59 -6.62 17.47 -7.39
CA TRP A 59 -5.37 17.30 -8.15
C TRP A 59 -5.60 16.65 -9.51
N VAL A 60 -6.42 15.60 -9.57
CA VAL A 60 -6.69 14.88 -10.83
C VAL A 60 -7.72 15.59 -11.70
N HIS A 61 -8.49 16.53 -11.14
CA HIS A 61 -9.42 17.39 -11.87
C HIS A 61 -8.79 18.71 -12.36
N ASP A 62 -7.59 19.04 -11.88
CA ASP A 62 -6.92 20.29 -12.28
C ASP A 62 -6.54 20.27 -13.75
N LEU A 63 -7.10 21.22 -14.52
CA LEU A 63 -6.90 21.27 -15.98
C LEU A 63 -5.44 21.50 -16.36
N GLU A 64 -4.66 22.22 -15.54
CA GLU A 64 -3.22 22.43 -15.79
C GLU A 64 -2.48 21.10 -15.67
N ASN A 65 -2.81 20.27 -14.68
CA ASN A 65 -2.24 18.94 -14.50
C ASN A 65 -2.59 18.00 -15.66
N ILE A 66 -3.85 18.02 -16.12
CA ILE A 66 -4.31 17.21 -17.26
C ILE A 66 -3.60 17.64 -18.55
N MET A 67 -3.59 18.95 -18.84
CA MET A 67 -2.96 19.48 -20.04
C MET A 67 -1.45 19.27 -20.08
N ALA A 68 -0.79 19.29 -18.92
CA ALA A 68 0.64 19.03 -18.80
C ALA A 68 1.00 17.54 -18.81
N GLY A 69 0.01 16.63 -18.82
CA GLY A 69 0.22 15.19 -18.73
C GLY A 69 0.78 14.72 -17.39
N ILE A 70 0.58 15.50 -16.34
CA ILE A 70 0.94 15.15 -14.96
C ILE A 70 0.01 14.05 -14.45
N VAL A 71 -1.27 14.10 -14.85
CA VAL A 71 -2.29 13.09 -14.59
C VAL A 71 -2.94 12.66 -15.90
N SER A 72 -3.53 11.47 -15.95
CA SER A 72 -4.07 10.85 -17.16
C SER A 72 -5.26 11.57 -17.79
N GLY A 73 -6.01 12.34 -16.98
CA GLY A 73 -7.31 12.91 -17.36
C GLY A 73 -8.48 11.95 -17.15
N ASP A 74 -8.25 10.72 -16.72
CA ASP A 74 -9.29 9.85 -16.18
C ASP A 74 -9.76 10.39 -14.83
N LEU A 75 -11.06 10.30 -14.53
CA LEU A 75 -11.64 10.84 -13.31
C LEU A 75 -12.15 9.72 -12.40
N PRO A 76 -11.85 9.75 -11.10
CA PRO A 76 -12.11 8.66 -10.17
C PRO A 76 -13.60 8.34 -10.00
N GLU A 77 -14.50 9.27 -10.23
CA GLU A 77 -15.96 9.05 -10.22
C GLU A 77 -16.45 8.07 -11.30
N ASN A 78 -15.60 7.71 -12.27
CA ASN A 78 -15.85 6.63 -13.21
C ASN A 78 -15.31 5.28 -12.74
N GLY A 79 -14.79 5.19 -11.51
CA GLY A 79 -14.11 4.07 -10.93
C GLY A 79 -14.95 2.81 -10.69
N PRO A 80 -14.44 1.85 -9.93
CA PRO A 80 -15.09 0.54 -9.78
C PRO A 80 -16.36 0.55 -8.94
N GLY A 81 -16.58 1.57 -8.08
CA GLY A 81 -17.80 1.70 -7.28
C GLY A 81 -17.86 0.77 -6.07
N TYR A 82 -16.72 0.50 -5.45
CA TYR A 82 -16.66 -0.37 -4.27
C TYR A 82 -17.54 0.13 -3.12
N TRP A 83 -17.74 1.44 -2.99
CA TRP A 83 -18.56 2.05 -1.94
C TRP A 83 -19.99 1.47 -1.88
N GLU A 84 -20.59 1.16 -3.02
CA GLU A 84 -21.91 0.53 -3.12
C GLU A 84 -21.84 -0.97 -3.38
N LEU A 85 -20.79 -1.42 -4.08
CA LEU A 85 -20.71 -2.79 -4.61
C LEU A 85 -19.80 -3.70 -3.77
N TYR A 86 -19.39 -3.25 -2.56
CA TYR A 86 -18.47 -3.99 -1.68
C TYR A 86 -18.90 -5.43 -1.42
N GLN A 87 -20.21 -5.69 -1.26
CA GLN A 87 -20.72 -7.06 -1.03
C GLN A 87 -20.43 -8.00 -2.19
N VAL A 88 -20.52 -7.49 -3.43
CA VAL A 88 -20.18 -8.26 -4.64
C VAL A 88 -18.69 -8.61 -4.63
N ASP A 89 -17.85 -7.64 -4.30
CA ASP A 89 -16.41 -7.83 -4.27
C ASP A 89 -15.99 -8.76 -3.12
N HIS A 90 -16.62 -8.67 -1.96
CA HIS A 90 -16.40 -9.59 -0.83
C HIS A 90 -16.86 -11.02 -1.14
N ASP A 91 -17.99 -11.20 -1.87
CA ASP A 91 -18.42 -12.51 -2.35
C ASP A 91 -17.36 -13.15 -3.25
N ILE A 92 -16.79 -12.37 -4.15
CA ILE A 92 -15.74 -12.85 -5.05
C ILE A 92 -14.49 -13.21 -4.24
N ALA A 93 -14.04 -12.33 -3.33
CA ALA A 93 -12.89 -12.59 -2.48
C ALA A 93 -13.03 -13.90 -1.69
N GLN A 94 -14.19 -14.13 -1.08
CA GLN A 94 -14.47 -15.37 -0.35
C GLN A 94 -14.44 -16.60 -1.27
N ARG A 95 -15.02 -16.52 -2.47
CA ARG A 95 -15.05 -17.62 -3.45
C ARG A 95 -13.67 -17.99 -4.00
N ILE A 96 -12.73 -17.06 -4.04
CA ILE A 96 -11.34 -17.34 -4.44
C ILE A 96 -10.41 -17.63 -3.26
N GLY A 97 -10.99 -17.96 -2.08
CA GLY A 97 -10.25 -18.47 -0.93
C GLY A 97 -9.55 -17.44 -0.08
N MET A 98 -9.89 -16.15 -0.23
CA MET A 98 -9.37 -15.10 0.63
C MET A 98 -10.01 -15.15 2.03
N ASN A 99 -9.22 -14.86 3.07
CA ASN A 99 -9.62 -14.87 4.46
C ASN A 99 -9.22 -13.59 5.20
N THR A 100 -8.61 -12.64 4.53
CA THR A 100 -8.09 -11.40 5.10
C THR A 100 -8.34 -10.24 4.15
N ALA A 101 -8.78 -9.11 4.69
CA ALA A 101 -8.97 -7.88 3.94
C ALA A 101 -8.23 -6.72 4.63
N ARG A 102 -7.42 -6.00 3.88
CA ARG A 102 -6.90 -4.71 4.30
C ARG A 102 -7.71 -3.61 3.64
N ILE A 103 -8.46 -2.88 4.45
CA ILE A 103 -9.38 -1.84 3.98
C ILE A 103 -8.78 -0.48 4.30
N GLY A 104 -8.66 0.38 3.28
CA GLY A 104 -8.36 1.80 3.46
C GLY A 104 -9.61 2.58 3.84
N ILE A 105 -9.50 3.49 4.80
CA ILE A 105 -10.55 4.41 5.18
C ILE A 105 -10.11 5.85 4.85
N GLU A 106 -11.04 6.65 4.32
CA GLU A 106 -10.73 7.98 3.83
C GLU A 106 -11.02 9.07 4.87
N TRP A 107 -9.95 9.72 5.34
CA TRP A 107 -10.06 10.82 6.32
C TRP A 107 -10.98 11.93 5.80
N ALA A 108 -10.85 12.29 4.53
CA ALA A 108 -11.67 13.33 3.90
C ALA A 108 -13.18 13.01 3.85
N ARG A 109 -13.57 11.73 3.86
CA ARG A 109 -14.97 11.33 4.00
C ARG A 109 -15.48 11.49 5.42
N ILE A 110 -14.65 11.13 6.39
CA ILE A 110 -15.03 11.16 7.82
C ILE A 110 -15.13 12.60 8.33
N PHE A 111 -14.16 13.44 7.97
CA PHE A 111 -14.10 14.84 8.36
C PHE A 111 -13.95 15.75 7.12
N PRO A 112 -15.03 15.96 6.37
CA PRO A 112 -15.01 16.90 5.24
C PRO A 112 -14.80 18.35 5.71
N GLU A 113 -15.25 18.67 6.93
CA GLU A 113 -15.08 19.97 7.56
C GLU A 113 -13.90 19.94 8.56
N PRO A 114 -13.24 21.10 8.79
CA PRO A 114 -12.12 21.21 9.71
C PRO A 114 -12.48 20.79 11.15
N THR A 115 -11.51 20.19 11.84
CA THR A 115 -11.58 19.84 13.27
C THR A 115 -10.61 20.67 14.12
N VAL A 116 -9.98 21.69 13.54
CA VAL A 116 -8.93 22.50 14.16
C VAL A 116 -9.39 23.31 15.39
N ASP A 117 -10.68 23.57 15.52
CA ASP A 117 -11.31 24.25 16.66
C ASP A 117 -11.56 23.32 17.85
N ILE A 118 -11.45 22.01 17.69
CA ILE A 118 -11.49 21.04 18.78
C ILE A 118 -10.10 20.97 19.41
N ASN A 119 -9.92 21.73 20.49
CA ASN A 119 -8.62 21.84 21.15
C ASN A 119 -8.35 20.59 22.01
N VAL A 120 -7.14 20.06 21.90
CA VAL A 120 -6.64 18.92 22.66
C VAL A 120 -5.36 19.27 23.40
N ASP A 121 -5.05 18.59 24.47
CA ASP A 121 -3.81 18.79 25.19
C ASP A 121 -2.62 18.18 24.42
N ILE A 122 -1.56 18.96 24.28
CA ILE A 122 -0.36 18.60 23.51
C ILE A 122 0.87 18.76 24.40
N ASP A 123 1.73 17.75 24.39
CA ASP A 123 3.09 17.84 24.92
C ASP A 123 4.06 17.94 23.74
N GLU A 124 4.78 19.06 23.65
CA GLU A 124 5.75 19.31 22.59
C GLU A 124 7.00 20.00 23.14
N ASP A 125 8.13 19.78 22.49
CA ASP A 125 9.39 20.48 22.72
C ASP A 125 10.07 20.84 21.40
N ASP A 126 11.32 21.28 21.45
CA ASP A 126 12.10 21.68 20.27
C ASP A 126 12.31 20.52 19.28
N GLU A 127 12.22 19.27 19.74
CA GLU A 127 12.36 18.09 18.89
C GLU A 127 11.07 17.71 18.15
N GLY A 128 9.87 18.08 18.66
CA GLY A 128 8.58 17.86 18.04
C GLY A 128 7.44 17.55 19.00
N ILE A 129 6.34 17.03 18.45
CA ILE A 129 5.14 16.65 19.21
C ILE A 129 5.35 15.27 19.86
N LYS A 130 5.37 15.24 21.20
CA LYS A 130 5.64 14.04 22.00
C LYS A 130 4.36 13.29 22.38
N ARG A 131 3.26 14.03 22.59
CA ARG A 131 1.95 13.46 22.93
C ARG A 131 0.82 14.35 22.42
N VAL A 132 -0.28 13.71 22.05
CA VAL A 132 -1.58 14.35 21.82
C VAL A 132 -2.58 13.56 22.66
N ILE A 133 -3.29 14.22 23.56
CA ILE A 133 -4.15 13.59 24.56
C ILE A 133 -5.61 13.74 24.15
N LEU A 134 -6.29 12.64 23.96
CA LEU A 134 -7.71 12.58 23.66
C LEU A 134 -8.46 11.97 24.84
N ASP A 135 -9.60 12.54 25.18
CA ASP A 135 -10.53 11.99 26.16
C ASP A 135 -11.93 11.80 25.56
N GLU A 136 -12.87 11.29 26.35
CA GLU A 136 -14.25 11.04 25.92
C GLU A 136 -14.97 12.31 25.45
N LYS A 137 -14.64 13.50 26.03
CA LYS A 137 -15.21 14.77 25.61
C LYS A 137 -14.76 15.13 24.20
N HIS A 138 -13.47 15.05 23.93
CA HIS A 138 -12.92 15.30 22.59
C HIS A 138 -13.50 14.33 21.55
N LEU A 139 -13.66 13.04 21.91
CA LEU A 139 -14.29 12.05 21.03
C LEU A 139 -15.76 12.38 20.73
N ALA A 140 -16.53 12.87 21.72
CA ALA A 140 -17.90 13.31 21.51
C ALA A 140 -17.99 14.55 20.59
N GLU A 141 -17.10 15.54 20.75
CA GLU A 141 -17.02 16.71 19.87
C GLU A 141 -16.63 16.33 18.44
N LEU A 142 -15.68 15.41 18.29
CA LEU A 142 -15.31 14.83 16.99
C LEU A 142 -16.48 14.06 16.38
N ASP A 143 -17.23 13.32 17.19
CA ASP A 143 -18.41 12.61 16.73
C ASP A 143 -19.48 13.56 16.17
N GLU A 144 -19.72 14.70 16.80
CA GLU A 144 -20.64 15.72 16.27
C GLU A 144 -20.20 16.29 14.92
N ARG A 145 -18.90 16.39 14.69
CA ARG A 145 -18.31 16.93 13.45
C ARG A 145 -18.26 15.90 12.30
N ALA A 146 -18.15 14.61 12.63
CA ALA A 146 -17.97 13.55 11.65
C ALA A 146 -19.19 13.35 10.74
N ASP A 147 -18.96 13.02 9.47
CA ASP A 147 -20.01 12.53 8.57
C ASP A 147 -20.49 11.16 9.03
N LYS A 148 -21.64 11.15 9.68
CA LYS A 148 -22.26 9.93 10.23
C LYS A 148 -22.60 8.90 9.16
N LYS A 149 -22.92 9.34 7.93
CA LYS A 149 -23.24 8.43 6.83
C LYS A 149 -21.99 7.71 6.35
N ALA A 150 -20.88 8.43 6.29
CA ALA A 150 -19.60 7.83 5.94
C ALA A 150 -19.13 6.83 7.00
N VAL A 151 -19.21 7.20 8.28
CA VAL A 151 -18.88 6.30 9.40
C VAL A 151 -19.74 5.03 9.37
N GLU A 152 -21.05 5.18 9.17
CA GLU A 152 -21.98 4.05 9.12
C GLU A 152 -21.71 3.15 7.91
N ARG A 153 -21.37 3.73 6.73
CA ARG A 153 -21.02 2.94 5.56
C ARG A 153 -19.75 2.12 5.78
N TYR A 154 -18.70 2.69 6.38
CA TYR A 154 -17.51 1.91 6.74
C TYR A 154 -17.83 0.81 7.75
N ARG A 155 -18.69 1.07 8.73
CA ARG A 155 -19.16 0.03 9.65
C ARG A 155 -19.86 -1.12 8.91
N GLN A 156 -20.71 -0.81 7.93
CA GLN A 156 -21.38 -1.82 7.10
C GLN A 156 -20.38 -2.65 6.28
N ILE A 157 -19.38 -2.01 5.66
CA ILE A 157 -18.32 -2.69 4.91
C ILE A 157 -17.53 -3.65 5.81
N LEU A 158 -17.12 -3.18 7.00
CA LEU A 158 -16.37 -4.01 7.94
C LEU A 158 -17.22 -5.12 8.54
N SER A 159 -18.52 -4.86 8.84
CA SER A 159 -19.44 -5.87 9.35
C SER A 159 -19.66 -6.99 8.35
N ASP A 160 -19.86 -6.69 7.07
CA ASP A 160 -20.01 -7.70 6.01
C ASP A 160 -18.76 -8.60 5.90
N LEU A 161 -17.54 -8.03 6.03
CA LEU A 161 -16.31 -8.82 6.07
C LEU A 161 -16.25 -9.72 7.32
N ARG A 162 -16.66 -9.20 8.49
CA ARG A 162 -16.72 -9.98 9.74
C ARG A 162 -17.69 -11.15 9.65
N GLU A 163 -18.88 -10.91 9.11
CA GLU A 163 -19.91 -11.94 8.92
C GLU A 163 -19.43 -13.06 7.99
N ARG A 164 -18.55 -12.73 7.03
CA ARG A 164 -17.90 -13.68 6.14
C ARG A 164 -16.68 -14.37 6.74
N GLY A 165 -16.27 -14.01 7.96
CA GLY A 165 -15.14 -14.61 8.67
C GLY A 165 -13.77 -14.08 8.26
N PHE A 166 -13.68 -12.90 7.65
CA PHE A 166 -12.40 -12.27 7.32
C PHE A 166 -11.69 -11.72 8.55
N THR A 167 -10.36 -11.84 8.56
CA THR A 167 -9.49 -11.01 9.39
C THR A 167 -9.40 -9.62 8.76
N ILE A 168 -9.58 -8.58 9.57
CA ILE A 168 -9.65 -7.20 9.09
C ILE A 168 -8.45 -6.40 9.56
N ILE A 169 -7.69 -5.87 8.60
CA ILE A 169 -6.66 -4.86 8.80
C ILE A 169 -7.24 -3.52 8.33
N LEU A 170 -7.42 -2.56 9.24
CA LEU A 170 -7.89 -1.23 8.86
C LEU A 170 -6.69 -0.28 8.71
N ASN A 171 -6.52 0.26 7.50
CA ASN A 171 -5.49 1.23 7.19
C ASN A 171 -6.07 2.65 7.25
N LEU A 172 -5.52 3.47 8.15
CA LEU A 172 -6.09 4.77 8.50
C LEU A 172 -5.74 5.89 7.51
N TYR A 173 -4.66 5.75 6.74
CA TYR A 173 -4.23 6.74 5.75
C TYR A 173 -3.59 6.07 4.53
N HIS A 174 -4.15 6.37 3.35
CA HIS A 174 -3.61 5.89 2.07
C HIS A 174 -3.57 7.04 1.06
N TRP A 175 -2.83 8.11 1.43
CA TRP A 175 -2.38 9.29 0.71
C TRP A 175 -3.35 10.47 0.63
N PRO A 176 -4.66 10.33 0.30
CA PRO A 176 -5.55 11.49 0.29
C PRO A 176 -5.71 12.13 1.67
N LEU A 177 -5.67 13.47 1.66
CA LEU A 177 -5.93 14.33 2.80
C LEU A 177 -7.19 15.16 2.57
N PRO A 178 -7.94 15.52 3.63
CA PRO A 178 -8.98 16.53 3.53
C PRO A 178 -8.43 17.83 2.97
N LEU A 179 -9.21 18.52 2.15
CA LEU A 179 -8.77 19.75 1.48
C LEU A 179 -8.39 20.87 2.46
N TRP A 180 -8.98 20.89 3.64
CA TRP A 180 -8.64 21.84 4.70
C TRP A 180 -7.30 21.52 5.39
N VAL A 181 -6.77 20.27 5.24
CA VAL A 181 -5.42 19.88 5.67
C VAL A 181 -4.40 20.16 4.57
N HIS A 182 -4.75 19.84 3.30
CA HIS A 182 -3.83 19.96 2.18
C HIS A 182 -4.54 20.43 0.92
N ASP A 183 -4.17 21.61 0.43
CA ASP A 183 -4.57 22.12 -0.87
C ASP A 183 -3.35 22.16 -1.81
N PRO A 184 -3.13 21.09 -2.61
CA PRO A 184 -1.92 20.98 -3.43
C PRO A 184 -1.86 22.02 -4.54
N ILE A 185 -2.99 22.51 -5.03
CA ILE A 185 -3.04 23.57 -6.04
C ILE A 185 -2.64 24.92 -5.44
N ALA A 186 -3.12 25.21 -4.23
CA ALA A 186 -2.71 26.41 -3.51
C ALA A 186 -1.22 26.33 -3.12
N VAL A 187 -0.72 25.20 -2.65
CA VAL A 187 0.71 24.96 -2.35
C VAL A 187 1.57 25.23 -3.58
N ARG A 188 1.20 24.66 -4.74
CA ARG A 188 1.94 24.89 -5.99
C ARG A 188 1.99 26.37 -6.40
N LYS A 189 0.89 27.11 -6.20
CA LYS A 189 0.76 28.51 -6.63
C LYS A 189 1.32 29.53 -5.64
N GLN A 190 1.25 29.25 -4.34
CA GLN A 190 1.51 30.22 -3.27
C GLN A 190 2.66 29.80 -2.32
N GLY A 191 3.09 28.53 -2.37
CA GLY A 191 4.07 27.94 -1.47
C GLY A 191 3.45 27.38 -0.18
N VAL A 192 4.24 26.57 0.51
CA VAL A 192 3.85 25.85 1.73
C VAL A 192 3.52 26.74 2.93
N ASP A 193 4.05 27.97 2.95
CA ASP A 193 3.86 28.91 4.06
C ASP A 193 2.50 29.67 4.00
N LYS A 194 1.77 29.58 2.87
CA LYS A 194 0.56 30.37 2.62
C LYS A 194 -0.67 29.53 2.30
N ALA A 195 -0.53 28.23 2.25
CA ALA A 195 -1.60 27.31 1.90
C ALA A 195 -1.69 26.16 2.92
N PRO A 196 -2.81 25.44 3.00
CA PRO A 196 -2.87 24.17 3.73
C PRO A 196 -1.82 23.21 3.16
N ALA A 197 -0.75 22.95 3.92
CA ALA A 197 0.47 22.32 3.41
C ALA A 197 0.61 20.83 3.72
N GLY A 198 -0.45 20.21 4.24
CA GLY A 198 -0.44 18.77 4.54
C GLY A 198 0.67 18.40 5.52
N TRP A 199 1.46 17.41 5.18
CA TRP A 199 2.52 16.90 6.07
C TRP A 199 3.69 17.85 6.31
N VAL A 200 3.77 18.99 5.62
CA VAL A 200 4.75 20.05 5.93
C VAL A 200 4.31 20.88 7.14
N ASP A 201 3.02 20.95 7.41
CA ASP A 201 2.49 21.60 8.61
C ASP A 201 2.43 20.62 9.80
N LYS A 202 3.11 20.94 10.91
CA LYS A 202 3.10 20.10 12.12
C LYS A 202 1.71 19.89 12.71
N ARG A 203 0.75 20.81 12.46
CA ARG A 203 -0.65 20.67 12.91
C ARG A 203 -1.31 19.43 12.33
N THR A 204 -0.87 18.97 11.16
CA THR A 204 -1.37 17.73 10.56
C THR A 204 -1.15 16.51 11.46
N ILE A 205 -0.08 16.50 12.27
CA ILE A 205 0.16 15.44 13.28
C ILE A 205 -0.99 15.39 14.29
N ILE A 206 -1.41 16.56 14.78
CA ILE A 206 -2.47 16.69 15.80
C ILE A 206 -3.80 16.25 15.20
N GLU A 207 -4.14 16.79 14.01
CA GLU A 207 -5.40 16.49 13.34
C GLU A 207 -5.50 15.03 12.93
N PHE A 208 -4.39 14.44 12.46
CA PHE A 208 -4.31 13.01 12.16
C PHE A 208 -4.49 12.16 13.43
N THR A 209 -3.93 12.58 14.55
CA THR A 209 -4.11 11.88 15.82
C THR A 209 -5.57 11.92 16.29
N LYS A 210 -6.25 13.06 16.17
CA LYS A 210 -7.68 13.18 16.46
C LYS A 210 -8.52 12.26 15.59
N TYR A 211 -8.25 12.27 14.28
CA TYR A 211 -8.93 11.39 13.32
C TYR A 211 -8.72 9.90 13.66
N THR A 212 -7.47 9.48 13.91
CA THR A 212 -7.15 8.08 14.19
C THR A 212 -7.73 7.62 15.54
N GLY A 213 -7.70 8.48 16.56
CA GLY A 213 -8.36 8.22 17.85
C GLY A 213 -9.86 8.05 17.69
N TYR A 214 -10.51 8.94 16.96
CA TYR A 214 -11.95 8.85 16.66
C TYR A 214 -12.32 7.54 15.95
N ILE A 215 -11.59 7.17 14.90
CA ILE A 215 -11.87 5.93 14.15
C ILE A 215 -11.61 4.69 15.00
N SER A 216 -10.56 4.67 15.81
CA SER A 216 -10.28 3.53 16.69
C SER A 216 -11.35 3.35 17.77
N TRP A 217 -11.92 4.45 18.27
CA TRP A 217 -13.06 4.43 19.19
C TRP A 217 -14.35 3.95 18.50
N LYS A 218 -14.63 4.43 17.26
CA LYS A 218 -15.87 4.11 16.55
C LYS A 218 -15.94 2.73 15.94
N LEU A 219 -14.81 2.23 15.36
CA LEU A 219 -14.78 1.01 14.55
C LEU A 219 -13.89 -0.09 15.13
N GLY A 220 -13.26 0.15 16.30
CA GLY A 220 -12.30 -0.75 16.90
C GLY A 220 -12.85 -2.13 17.29
N ASP A 221 -14.16 -2.25 17.47
CA ASP A 221 -14.86 -3.51 17.72
C ASP A 221 -14.83 -4.46 16.51
N LEU A 222 -14.71 -3.92 15.28
CA LEU A 222 -14.71 -4.68 14.03
C LEU A 222 -13.31 -5.00 13.50
N VAL A 223 -12.24 -4.39 14.03
CA VAL A 223 -10.88 -4.45 13.49
C VAL A 223 -10.05 -5.48 14.27
N ASP A 224 -9.21 -6.24 13.58
CA ASP A 224 -8.24 -7.17 14.19
C ASP A 224 -6.85 -6.55 14.33
N MET A 225 -6.43 -5.77 13.34
CA MET A 225 -5.14 -5.09 13.31
C MET A 225 -5.29 -3.71 12.64
N TRP A 226 -4.47 -2.77 13.06
CA TRP A 226 -4.43 -1.42 12.54
C TRP A 226 -3.15 -1.17 11.75
N SER A 227 -3.26 -0.43 10.67
CA SER A 227 -2.14 0.26 10.05
C SER A 227 -2.39 1.75 10.10
N THR A 228 -1.44 2.51 10.60
CA THR A 228 -1.60 3.96 10.71
C THR A 228 -1.57 4.62 9.34
N MET A 229 -0.65 4.19 8.48
CA MET A 229 -0.48 4.76 7.14
C MET A 229 0.14 3.78 6.15
N ASN A 230 -0.17 4.02 4.88
CA ASN A 230 0.43 3.33 3.74
C ASN A 230 1.57 4.17 3.16
N GLU A 231 2.74 3.57 3.04
CA GLU A 231 3.90 4.08 2.29
C GLU A 231 4.27 5.55 2.59
N PRO A 232 4.52 5.91 3.85
CA PRO A 232 4.90 7.29 4.17
C PRO A 232 6.14 7.76 3.41
N ASN A 233 7.06 6.85 3.04
CA ASN A 233 8.21 7.16 2.21
C ASN A 233 7.83 7.60 0.79
N VAL A 234 6.80 7.05 0.20
CA VAL A 234 6.29 7.47 -1.12
C VAL A 234 5.74 8.89 -1.03
N VAL A 235 4.96 9.21 0.01
CA VAL A 235 4.33 10.54 0.17
C VAL A 235 5.35 11.67 0.11
N TRP A 236 6.40 11.63 0.97
CA TRP A 236 7.37 12.72 1.00
C TRP A 236 8.34 12.74 -0.18
N THR A 237 8.66 11.56 -0.76
CA THR A 237 9.56 11.50 -1.92
C THR A 237 8.88 11.95 -3.20
N THR A 238 7.67 11.47 -3.49
CA THR A 238 6.97 11.77 -4.74
C THR A 238 6.33 13.16 -4.73
N GLY A 239 5.85 13.61 -3.59
CA GLY A 239 5.26 14.93 -3.46
C GLY A 239 6.27 16.08 -3.55
N TYR A 240 7.51 15.86 -3.06
CA TYR A 240 8.48 16.95 -2.88
C TYR A 240 9.84 16.76 -3.55
N LEU A 241 10.21 15.56 -4.01
CA LEU A 241 11.49 15.31 -4.69
C LEU A 241 11.31 14.72 -6.08
N LEU A 242 10.43 13.74 -6.24
CA LEU A 242 10.19 13.03 -7.50
C LEU A 242 8.91 13.54 -8.19
N VAL A 243 8.78 14.85 -8.32
CA VAL A 243 7.55 15.54 -8.78
C VAL A 243 7.05 15.10 -10.16
N LYS A 244 7.88 14.45 -10.97
CA LYS A 244 7.50 13.88 -12.27
C LYS A 244 6.60 12.65 -12.16
N THR A 245 6.45 12.08 -10.96
CA THR A 245 5.54 10.95 -10.72
C THR A 245 4.07 11.35 -10.79
N GLY A 246 3.76 12.65 -10.77
CA GLY A 246 2.40 13.16 -10.84
C GLY A 246 1.66 13.15 -9.51
N PHE A 247 2.37 13.05 -8.38
CA PHE A 247 1.79 13.08 -7.04
C PHE A 247 1.67 14.51 -6.49
N PRO A 248 0.57 14.83 -5.75
CA PRO A 248 0.44 16.11 -5.09
C PRO A 248 1.47 16.28 -3.96
N PRO A 249 1.92 17.52 -3.66
CA PRO A 249 1.59 18.77 -4.35
C PRO A 249 2.44 19.03 -5.59
N GLY A 250 3.36 18.11 -5.99
CA GLY A 250 4.29 18.32 -7.09
C GLY A 250 5.23 19.52 -6.87
N TYR A 251 5.60 19.78 -5.61
CA TYR A 251 6.36 20.95 -5.17
C TYR A 251 7.81 20.58 -4.86
N LEU A 252 8.71 20.76 -5.85
CA LEU A 252 10.12 20.37 -5.71
C LEU A 252 10.83 21.24 -4.67
N ASP A 253 10.93 20.74 -3.44
CA ASP A 253 11.61 21.39 -2.33
C ASP A 253 12.13 20.37 -1.30
N GLN A 254 13.46 20.29 -1.17
CA GLN A 254 14.12 19.37 -0.24
C GLN A 254 13.78 19.66 1.23
N LYS A 255 13.63 20.95 1.60
CA LYS A 255 13.29 21.33 2.99
C LYS A 255 11.91 20.81 3.36
N SER A 256 10.93 21.02 2.50
CA SER A 256 9.57 20.49 2.67
C SER A 256 9.56 18.96 2.72
N ALA A 257 10.34 18.28 1.88
CA ALA A 257 10.48 16.83 1.91
C ALA A 257 10.95 16.33 3.29
N LEU A 258 11.99 16.94 3.86
CA LEU A 258 12.55 16.54 5.17
C LEU A 258 11.58 16.83 6.33
N ILE A 259 10.84 17.94 6.26
CA ILE A 259 9.79 18.26 7.24
C ILE A 259 8.65 17.23 7.15
N ALA A 260 8.14 16.94 5.94
CA ALA A 260 7.09 15.93 5.75
C ALA A 260 7.54 14.54 6.21
N ARG A 261 8.79 14.14 5.91
CA ARG A 261 9.41 12.88 6.37
C ARG A 261 9.38 12.75 7.90
N LYS A 262 9.74 13.81 8.63
CA LYS A 262 9.72 13.86 10.10
C LYS A 262 8.28 13.82 10.63
N ASN A 263 7.40 14.66 10.08
CA ASN A 263 6.02 14.79 10.55
C ASN A 263 5.21 13.49 10.33
N LEU A 264 5.44 12.77 9.23
CA LEU A 264 4.84 11.44 8.99
C LEU A 264 5.28 10.42 10.05
N LEU A 265 6.55 10.43 10.45
CA LEU A 265 7.06 9.55 11.51
C LEU A 265 6.42 9.90 12.87
N GLU A 266 6.37 11.17 13.24
CA GLU A 266 5.72 11.60 14.48
C GLU A 266 4.22 11.30 14.47
N ALA A 267 3.54 11.55 13.35
CA ALA A 267 2.12 11.23 13.19
C ALA A 267 1.83 9.74 13.36
N HIS A 268 2.69 8.86 12.81
CA HIS A 268 2.58 7.43 13.07
C HIS A 268 2.65 7.12 14.56
N ALA A 269 3.64 7.66 15.26
CA ALA A 269 3.84 7.38 16.69
C ALA A 269 2.67 7.89 17.55
N ARG A 270 2.15 9.08 17.26
CA ARG A 270 0.96 9.63 17.97
C ARG A 270 -0.30 8.85 17.65
N ALA A 271 -0.48 8.46 16.38
CA ALA A 271 -1.58 7.58 15.98
C ALA A 271 -1.49 6.21 16.70
N TYR A 272 -0.30 5.62 16.78
CA TYR A 272 -0.09 4.39 17.54
C TYR A 272 -0.58 4.55 18.99
N ASP A 273 -0.16 5.61 19.67
CA ASP A 273 -0.48 5.85 21.07
C ASP A 273 -2.01 5.90 21.29
N VAL A 274 -2.77 6.67 20.49
CA VAL A 274 -4.22 6.79 20.65
C VAL A 274 -4.97 5.54 20.19
N VAL A 275 -4.52 4.86 19.14
CA VAL A 275 -5.12 3.59 18.72
C VAL A 275 -4.97 2.53 19.81
N LYS A 276 -3.80 2.44 20.46
CA LYS A 276 -3.57 1.51 21.59
C LYS A 276 -4.43 1.86 22.81
N GLU A 277 -4.74 3.13 23.00
CA GLU A 277 -5.62 3.56 24.11
C GLU A 277 -7.07 3.09 23.90
N PHE A 278 -7.64 3.29 22.72
CA PHE A 278 -9.05 3.02 22.48
C PHE A 278 -9.33 1.60 21.94
N SER A 279 -8.41 1.00 21.20
CA SER A 279 -8.63 -0.32 20.59
C SER A 279 -7.82 -1.46 21.22
N LYS A 280 -6.62 -1.20 21.76
CA LYS A 280 -5.67 -2.18 22.32
C LYS A 280 -5.25 -3.30 21.36
N LYS A 281 -5.59 -3.20 20.08
CA LYS A 281 -5.22 -4.16 19.02
C LYS A 281 -3.80 -3.87 18.50
N PRO A 282 -3.16 -4.84 17.80
CA PRO A 282 -1.86 -4.60 17.17
C PRO A 282 -1.91 -3.45 16.16
N VAL A 283 -0.88 -2.59 16.20
CA VAL A 283 -0.72 -1.43 15.31
C VAL A 283 0.59 -1.54 14.55
N GLY A 284 0.52 -1.44 13.25
CA GLY A 284 1.66 -1.46 12.34
C GLY A 284 1.72 -0.24 11.42
N VAL A 285 2.70 -0.27 10.55
CA VAL A 285 2.85 0.64 9.41
C VAL A 285 3.07 -0.19 8.16
N ILE A 286 2.57 0.28 7.04
CA ILE A 286 2.79 -0.34 5.74
C ILE A 286 3.81 0.48 4.98
N TYR A 287 4.85 -0.17 4.46
CA TYR A 287 6.00 0.50 3.89
C TYR A 287 6.37 -0.07 2.52
N SER A 288 6.65 0.80 1.55
CA SER A 288 7.16 0.40 0.23
C SER A 288 8.65 0.14 0.33
N ILE A 289 9.06 -1.11 0.12
CA ILE A 289 10.45 -1.51 0.23
C ILE A 289 10.85 -2.29 -1.03
N PRO A 290 11.56 -1.68 -1.99
CA PRO A 290 12.17 -2.40 -3.09
C PRO A 290 13.39 -3.20 -2.60
N ASP A 291 13.79 -4.25 -3.32
CA ASP A 291 15.09 -4.88 -3.12
C ASP A 291 16.18 -3.95 -3.66
N ILE A 292 16.96 -3.34 -2.76
CA ILE A 292 17.92 -2.29 -3.09
C ILE A 292 19.28 -2.91 -3.35
N GLN A 293 19.78 -2.75 -4.57
CA GLN A 293 21.01 -3.40 -5.05
C GLN A 293 22.02 -2.39 -5.59
N PRO A 294 23.33 -2.62 -5.43
CA PRO A 294 24.35 -1.80 -6.10
C PRO A 294 24.45 -2.17 -7.58
N LEU A 295 24.69 -1.18 -8.46
CA LEU A 295 25.00 -1.44 -9.85
C LEU A 295 26.34 -2.18 -10.01
N LYS A 296 27.30 -1.89 -9.14
CA LYS A 296 28.61 -2.51 -9.04
C LYS A 296 29.10 -2.48 -7.58
N ASP A 297 30.10 -3.29 -7.27
CA ASP A 297 30.58 -3.41 -5.89
C ASP A 297 30.99 -2.07 -5.21
N ASP A 298 31.54 -1.13 -6.00
CA ASP A 298 31.92 0.20 -5.53
C ASP A 298 30.73 1.09 -5.12
N ASP A 299 29.49 0.69 -5.42
CA ASP A 299 28.29 1.46 -5.12
C ASP A 299 27.61 1.05 -3.81
N LYS A 300 28.18 0.10 -3.06
CA LYS A 300 27.57 -0.42 -1.81
C LYS A 300 27.34 0.64 -0.76
N ASP A 301 28.22 1.62 -0.63
CA ASP A 301 28.06 2.74 0.29
C ASP A 301 26.90 3.70 -0.15
N ALA A 302 26.68 3.85 -1.45
CA ALA A 302 25.51 4.57 -1.95
C ALA A 302 24.20 3.81 -1.67
N VAL A 303 24.21 2.47 -1.73
CA VAL A 303 23.09 1.63 -1.30
C VAL A 303 22.80 1.86 0.17
N MET A 304 23.81 1.76 1.04
CA MET A 304 23.63 1.97 2.49
C MET A 304 23.04 3.35 2.81
N LEU A 305 23.52 4.41 2.12
CA LEU A 305 22.97 5.76 2.28
C LEU A 305 21.52 5.85 1.81
N TYR A 306 21.18 5.21 0.69
CA TYR A 306 19.81 5.18 0.17
C TYR A 306 18.86 4.43 1.12
N GLU A 307 19.25 3.25 1.59
CA GLU A 307 18.50 2.44 2.54
C GLU A 307 18.25 3.20 3.86
N GLN A 308 19.30 3.82 4.42
CA GLN A 308 19.19 4.56 5.68
C GLN A 308 18.24 5.75 5.52
N SER A 309 18.33 6.51 4.43
CA SER A 309 17.54 7.72 4.24
C SER A 309 16.08 7.45 3.81
N ASN A 310 15.79 6.31 3.17
CA ASN A 310 14.44 6.01 2.64
C ASN A 310 13.69 4.93 3.40
N VAL A 311 14.39 4.00 4.07
CA VAL A 311 13.77 2.85 4.76
C VAL A 311 14.10 2.83 6.24
N TYR A 312 15.37 2.70 6.58
CA TYR A 312 15.75 2.35 7.96
C TYR A 312 15.54 3.48 8.96
N TYR A 313 15.62 4.74 8.55
CA TYR A 313 15.35 5.86 9.46
C TYR A 313 14.02 5.73 10.19
N PHE A 314 12.98 5.26 9.48
CA PHE A 314 11.63 5.16 10.02
C PHE A 314 11.53 4.02 11.04
N PHE A 315 12.03 2.85 10.68
CA PHE A 315 12.02 1.68 11.56
C PHE A 315 13.00 1.82 12.73
N ASP A 316 14.19 2.40 12.52
CA ASP A 316 15.16 2.65 13.59
C ASP A 316 14.58 3.61 14.64
N ALA A 317 13.82 4.64 14.21
CA ALA A 317 13.14 5.51 15.13
C ALA A 317 12.07 4.77 15.95
N LEU A 318 11.24 3.96 15.32
CA LEU A 318 10.12 3.29 15.98
C LEU A 318 10.55 2.09 16.84
N VAL A 319 11.62 1.38 16.48
CA VAL A 319 12.07 0.19 17.19
C VAL A 319 13.17 0.52 18.19
N LYS A 320 14.14 1.35 17.78
CA LYS A 320 15.35 1.67 18.57
C LYS A 320 15.28 3.03 19.26
N GLY A 321 14.40 3.94 18.81
CA GLY A 321 14.34 5.32 19.28
C GLY A 321 15.47 6.20 18.72
N VAL A 322 15.96 5.90 17.50
CA VAL A 322 17.03 6.66 16.85
C VAL A 322 16.51 7.29 15.56
N PHE A 323 16.56 8.60 15.50
CA PHE A 323 16.15 9.37 14.31
C PHE A 323 17.23 10.39 13.96
N ASP A 324 17.80 10.29 12.76
CA ASP A 324 18.83 11.20 12.23
C ASP A 324 19.94 11.52 13.29
N ASP A 325 20.55 10.48 13.85
CA ASP A 325 21.62 10.55 14.89
C ASP A 325 21.18 11.14 16.26
N THR A 326 19.88 11.36 16.46
CA THR A 326 19.31 11.79 17.75
C THR A 326 18.54 10.66 18.43
N THR A 327 18.49 10.69 19.77
CA THR A 327 17.66 9.77 20.55
C THR A 327 16.27 10.37 20.73
N ARG A 328 15.23 9.59 20.34
CA ARG A 328 13.81 9.95 20.42
C ARG A 328 13.05 8.84 21.15
N ASP A 329 13.14 8.81 22.45
CA ASP A 329 12.49 7.79 23.29
C ASP A 329 10.96 7.79 23.16
N ASP A 330 10.39 8.94 22.82
CA ASP A 330 8.94 9.08 22.55
C ASP A 330 8.48 8.33 21.28
N LEU A 331 9.38 7.99 20.37
CA LEU A 331 9.08 7.21 19.16
C LEU A 331 9.29 5.71 19.39
N LYS A 332 10.14 5.32 20.36
CA LYS A 332 10.52 3.94 20.61
C LYS A 332 9.35 3.06 21.04
N GLY A 333 9.26 1.86 20.45
CA GLY A 333 8.25 0.86 20.79
C GLY A 333 6.85 1.15 20.20
N ARG A 334 6.75 2.00 19.17
CA ARG A 334 5.48 2.34 18.51
C ARG A 334 5.26 1.54 17.24
N LEU A 335 5.52 0.23 17.29
CA LEU A 335 5.34 -0.66 16.14
C LEU A 335 5.16 -2.11 16.62
N ASP A 336 4.02 -2.74 16.34
CA ASP A 336 3.75 -4.14 16.72
C ASP A 336 4.01 -5.11 15.55
N TRP A 337 3.87 -4.66 14.30
CA TRP A 337 4.07 -5.46 13.08
C TRP A 337 4.42 -4.57 11.89
N VAL A 338 5.02 -5.16 10.86
CA VAL A 338 5.45 -4.46 9.64
C VAL A 338 4.64 -4.97 8.45
N GLY A 339 3.98 -4.04 7.74
CA GLY A 339 3.44 -4.28 6.41
C GLY A 339 4.47 -3.99 5.34
N ILE A 340 4.67 -4.91 4.41
CA ILE A 340 5.59 -4.73 3.29
C ILE A 340 4.80 -4.70 1.99
N ASN A 341 4.91 -3.58 1.27
CA ASN A 341 4.52 -3.48 -0.13
C ASN A 341 5.77 -3.72 -0.98
N TYR A 342 5.72 -4.75 -1.81
CA TYR A 342 6.83 -5.12 -2.68
C TYR A 342 6.35 -5.30 -4.12
N TYR A 343 7.00 -4.63 -5.05
CA TYR A 343 6.69 -4.74 -6.48
C TYR A 343 7.90 -5.08 -7.34
N SER A 344 9.08 -4.56 -6.99
CA SER A 344 10.29 -4.75 -7.77
C SER A 344 11.55 -4.36 -6.97
N ARG A 345 12.69 -4.27 -7.64
CA ARG A 345 13.97 -3.82 -7.07
C ARG A 345 14.28 -2.36 -7.39
N ALA A 346 15.33 -1.83 -6.78
CA ALA A 346 15.98 -0.58 -7.13
C ALA A 346 17.48 -0.79 -7.27
N VAL A 347 18.06 -0.46 -8.41
CA VAL A 347 19.51 -0.54 -8.63
C VAL A 347 20.10 0.85 -8.45
N ILE A 348 21.09 0.96 -7.55
CA ILE A 348 21.68 2.23 -7.12
C ILE A 348 23.12 2.35 -7.58
N THR A 349 23.49 3.55 -8.01
CA THR A 349 24.87 3.94 -8.31
C THR A 349 25.21 5.29 -7.68
N LYS A 350 26.48 5.59 -7.55
CA LYS A 350 26.98 6.91 -7.17
C LYS A 350 26.84 7.91 -8.32
N ARG A 351 26.11 8.98 -8.09
CA ARG A 351 26.10 10.12 -8.98
C ARG A 351 26.89 11.26 -8.36
N TYR A 352 28.07 11.49 -8.88
CA TYR A 352 28.96 12.56 -8.40
C TYR A 352 28.39 13.94 -8.74
N VAL A 353 28.32 14.82 -7.74
CA VAL A 353 27.79 16.18 -7.87
C VAL A 353 28.90 17.25 -7.77
N SER A 354 29.96 17.00 -7.00
CA SER A 354 31.14 17.88 -6.90
C SER A 354 32.31 17.15 -6.24
N GLY A 355 33.45 17.04 -6.93
CA GLY A 355 34.62 16.30 -6.44
C GLY A 355 34.23 14.86 -6.07
N ASP A 356 34.59 14.44 -4.86
CA ASP A 356 34.27 13.10 -4.33
C ASP A 356 32.86 13.02 -3.69
N ARG A 357 32.09 14.11 -3.69
CA ARG A 357 30.72 14.14 -3.17
C ARG A 357 29.76 13.53 -4.16
N TYR A 358 28.97 12.57 -3.72
CA TYR A 358 27.95 11.91 -4.53
C TYR A 358 26.60 11.85 -3.81
N ILE A 359 25.57 11.57 -4.58
CA ILE A 359 24.23 11.20 -4.12
C ILE A 359 23.91 9.79 -4.64
N PRO A 360 23.13 8.99 -3.89
CA PRO A 360 22.56 7.76 -4.43
C PRO A 360 21.65 8.09 -5.62
N PHE A 361 21.81 7.35 -6.69
CA PHE A 361 21.02 7.55 -7.90
C PHE A 361 20.42 6.24 -8.37
N VAL A 362 19.10 6.21 -8.53
CA VAL A 362 18.37 5.04 -9.06
C VAL A 362 18.62 4.93 -10.55
N VAL A 363 19.17 3.80 -10.97
CA VAL A 363 19.59 3.55 -12.36
C VAL A 363 18.37 3.22 -13.22
N PRO A 364 18.09 3.98 -14.29
CA PRO A 364 17.03 3.63 -15.24
C PRO A 364 17.29 2.29 -15.94
N GLY A 365 16.20 1.61 -16.33
CA GLY A 365 16.29 0.31 -17.01
C GLY A 365 16.28 -0.88 -16.06
N TYR A 366 16.13 -0.65 -14.77
CA TYR A 366 15.93 -1.66 -13.74
C TYR A 366 14.73 -1.30 -12.86
N GLY A 367 14.17 -2.31 -12.21
CA GLY A 367 13.12 -2.15 -11.20
C GLY A 367 11.91 -1.38 -11.72
N HIS A 368 11.56 -0.28 -11.06
CA HIS A 368 10.41 0.56 -11.42
C HIS A 368 10.65 1.50 -12.64
N ASN A 369 11.83 1.50 -13.21
CA ASN A 369 12.24 2.47 -14.23
C ASN A 369 12.61 1.82 -15.58
N CYS A 370 11.83 0.83 -16.01
CA CYS A 370 11.95 0.18 -17.31
C CYS A 370 10.89 0.68 -18.30
N SER A 371 10.98 0.21 -19.54
CA SER A 371 9.94 0.47 -20.54
C SER A 371 8.74 -0.43 -20.32
N PRO A 372 7.48 0.08 -20.44
CA PRO A 372 6.27 -0.71 -20.38
C PRO A 372 6.27 -1.87 -21.38
N ASN A 373 5.80 -3.04 -20.94
CA ASN A 373 5.67 -4.25 -21.77
C ASN A 373 6.95 -4.62 -22.53
N GLY A 374 8.11 -4.33 -21.92
CA GLY A 374 9.42 -4.56 -22.49
C GLY A 374 10.28 -5.49 -21.68
N ARG A 375 11.56 -5.16 -21.60
CA ARG A 375 12.53 -5.88 -20.79
C ARG A 375 13.44 -4.91 -20.05
N SER A 376 13.87 -5.33 -18.86
CA SER A 376 14.92 -4.62 -18.11
C SER A 376 16.29 -4.83 -18.77
N LEU A 377 17.29 -4.12 -18.28
CA LEU A 377 18.69 -4.30 -18.73
C LEU A 377 19.24 -5.72 -18.42
N ASP A 378 18.64 -6.42 -17.45
CA ASP A 378 18.91 -7.83 -17.16
C ASP A 378 17.99 -8.79 -17.95
N ASN A 379 17.36 -8.30 -19.01
CA ASN A 379 16.50 -9.08 -19.89
C ASN A 379 15.27 -9.70 -19.21
N ARG A 380 14.80 -9.16 -18.08
CA ARG A 380 13.59 -9.59 -17.39
C ARG A 380 12.35 -8.90 -17.95
N PRO A 381 11.19 -9.59 -18.01
CA PRO A 381 9.96 -8.97 -18.48
C PRO A 381 9.50 -7.85 -17.55
N THR A 382 8.76 -6.89 -18.12
CA THR A 382 8.21 -5.74 -17.41
C THR A 382 6.70 -5.65 -17.56
N SER A 383 6.03 -5.06 -16.58
CA SER A 383 4.60 -4.85 -16.53
C SER A 383 4.11 -3.75 -17.49
N ASP A 384 2.80 -3.51 -17.54
CA ASP A 384 2.19 -2.38 -18.26
C ASP A 384 2.71 -1.01 -17.76
N LEU A 385 3.13 -0.93 -16.47
CA LEU A 385 3.79 0.25 -15.88
C LEU A 385 5.27 0.36 -16.19
N GLY A 386 5.89 -0.68 -16.78
CA GLY A 386 7.33 -0.75 -16.94
C GLY A 386 8.06 -1.19 -15.68
N TRP A 387 7.39 -1.85 -14.74
CA TRP A 387 8.03 -2.41 -13.56
C TRP A 387 8.57 -3.81 -13.85
N GLU A 388 9.83 -4.01 -13.55
CA GLU A 388 10.53 -5.28 -13.74
C GLU A 388 9.94 -6.36 -12.82
N ILE A 389 9.66 -7.54 -13.35
CA ILE A 389 9.22 -8.69 -12.55
C ILE A 389 10.46 -9.32 -11.90
N TYR A 390 10.60 -9.12 -10.57
CA TYR A 390 11.78 -9.51 -9.80
C TYR A 390 11.38 -10.24 -8.50
N PRO A 391 10.94 -11.51 -8.57
CA PRO A 391 10.42 -12.22 -7.41
C PRO A 391 11.44 -12.42 -6.28
N GLU A 392 12.70 -12.67 -6.61
CA GLU A 392 13.79 -12.95 -5.64
C GLU A 392 13.99 -11.82 -4.63
N GLY A 393 13.72 -10.60 -5.05
CA GLY A 393 13.84 -9.43 -4.18
C GLY A 393 12.84 -9.44 -3.03
N LEU A 394 11.67 -10.05 -3.19
CA LEU A 394 10.72 -10.20 -2.09
C LEU A 394 11.33 -11.01 -0.94
N TYR A 395 12.01 -12.13 -1.25
CA TYR A 395 12.71 -12.91 -0.23
C TYR A 395 13.78 -12.07 0.48
N ASN A 396 14.60 -11.35 -0.27
CA ASN A 396 15.69 -10.52 0.28
C ASN A 396 15.12 -9.47 1.27
N VAL A 397 14.08 -8.76 0.87
CA VAL A 397 13.42 -7.73 1.72
C VAL A 397 12.83 -8.35 2.98
N LEU A 398 12.12 -9.47 2.88
CA LEU A 398 11.52 -10.15 4.03
C LEU A 398 12.57 -10.59 5.05
N VAL A 399 13.67 -11.20 4.59
CA VAL A 399 14.75 -11.68 5.43
C VAL A 399 15.49 -10.51 6.09
N GLU A 400 15.78 -9.44 5.33
CA GLU A 400 16.51 -8.29 5.86
C GLU A 400 15.73 -7.53 6.93
N ILE A 401 14.44 -7.25 6.69
CA ILE A 401 13.57 -6.57 7.68
C ILE A 401 13.39 -7.43 8.92
N TRP A 402 13.21 -8.74 8.76
CA TRP A 402 13.11 -9.67 9.90
C TRP A 402 14.40 -9.70 10.72
N ARG A 403 15.55 -9.80 10.08
CA ARG A 403 16.86 -9.82 10.78
C ARG A 403 17.13 -8.53 11.55
N ARG A 404 16.72 -7.37 11.02
CA ARG A 404 16.94 -6.08 11.66
C ARG A 404 16.04 -5.81 12.84
N TYR A 405 14.77 -6.17 12.75
CA TYR A 405 13.74 -5.68 13.67
C TYR A 405 13.02 -6.78 14.44
N GLY A 406 13.00 -8.02 13.99
CA GLY A 406 12.40 -9.15 14.70
C GLY A 406 10.88 -9.05 14.89
N LEU A 407 10.18 -8.19 14.13
CA LEU A 407 8.75 -7.98 14.22
C LEU A 407 7.99 -8.86 13.21
N PRO A 408 6.77 -9.32 13.54
CA PRO A 408 5.92 -10.02 12.58
C PRO A 408 5.73 -9.21 11.29
N ILE A 409 5.77 -9.89 10.14
CA ILE A 409 5.64 -9.26 8.82
C ILE A 409 4.37 -9.77 8.13
N ILE A 410 3.70 -8.88 7.42
CA ILE A 410 2.65 -9.20 6.44
C ILE A 410 3.05 -8.56 5.11
N ILE A 411 3.01 -9.33 4.02
CA ILE A 411 3.06 -8.75 2.68
C ILE A 411 1.69 -8.12 2.45
N THR A 412 1.63 -6.80 2.52
CA THR A 412 0.38 -6.03 2.46
C THR A 412 0.01 -5.60 1.05
N GLU A 413 0.99 -5.55 0.15
CA GLU A 413 0.75 -5.41 -1.27
C GLU A 413 1.84 -6.12 -2.07
N ASN A 414 1.41 -6.90 -3.05
CA ASN A 414 2.23 -7.46 -4.10
C ASN A 414 1.33 -7.75 -5.30
N GLY A 415 1.68 -7.24 -6.48
CA GLY A 415 0.84 -7.33 -7.67
C GLY A 415 1.51 -6.78 -8.91
N ILE A 416 0.84 -6.91 -10.03
CA ILE A 416 1.35 -6.50 -11.34
C ILE A 416 0.25 -5.81 -12.17
N ALA A 417 0.58 -4.68 -12.77
CA ALA A 417 -0.24 -4.11 -13.85
C ALA A 417 -0.06 -4.97 -15.11
N ASP A 418 -1.10 -5.70 -15.47
CA ASP A 418 -1.11 -6.65 -16.58
C ASP A 418 -2.53 -6.83 -17.09
N GLU A 419 -2.95 -5.94 -18.00
CA GLU A 419 -4.31 -5.93 -18.54
C GLU A 419 -4.69 -7.26 -19.19
N ARG A 420 -3.73 -7.88 -19.87
CA ARG A 420 -3.94 -9.12 -20.64
C ARG A 420 -3.84 -10.39 -19.80
N ASP A 421 -3.53 -10.29 -18.52
CA ASP A 421 -3.32 -11.42 -17.61
C ASP A 421 -2.24 -12.43 -18.10
N GLN A 422 -1.24 -11.90 -18.83
CA GLN A 422 -0.19 -12.71 -19.45
C GLN A 422 0.86 -13.17 -18.44
N TRP A 423 1.20 -12.32 -17.49
CA TRP A 423 2.28 -12.54 -16.53
C TRP A 423 1.79 -12.81 -15.12
N ARG A 424 0.54 -12.44 -14.77
CA ARG A 424 0.06 -12.42 -13.38
C ARG A 424 0.07 -13.79 -12.73
N SER A 425 -0.25 -14.88 -13.45
CA SER A 425 -0.18 -16.24 -12.89
C SER A 425 1.24 -16.62 -12.48
N TRP A 426 2.24 -16.38 -13.34
CA TRP A 426 3.64 -16.59 -13.00
C TRP A 426 4.09 -15.65 -11.88
N PHE A 427 3.74 -14.37 -11.95
CA PHE A 427 4.05 -13.38 -10.91
C PHE A 427 3.57 -13.84 -9.53
N LEU A 428 2.31 -14.28 -9.42
CA LEU A 428 1.72 -14.78 -8.18
C LEU A 428 2.50 -15.97 -7.61
N VAL A 429 2.68 -17.02 -8.42
CA VAL A 429 3.32 -18.26 -7.95
C VAL A 429 4.76 -18.01 -7.55
N SER A 430 5.52 -17.30 -8.37
CA SER A 430 6.93 -17.01 -8.09
C SER A 430 7.13 -16.15 -6.84
N HIS A 431 6.28 -15.13 -6.59
CA HIS A 431 6.38 -14.31 -5.38
C HIS A 431 5.90 -15.06 -4.13
N ILE A 432 4.81 -15.85 -4.21
CA ILE A 432 4.36 -16.69 -3.09
C ILE A 432 5.42 -17.75 -2.75
N TYR A 433 6.14 -18.27 -3.74
CA TYR A 433 7.27 -19.15 -3.51
C TYR A 433 8.40 -18.46 -2.72
N GLN A 434 8.70 -17.18 -3.01
CA GLN A 434 9.69 -16.42 -2.22
C GLN A 434 9.21 -16.18 -0.77
N ALA A 435 7.91 -15.96 -0.59
CA ALA A 435 7.30 -15.90 0.74
C ALA A 435 7.44 -17.23 1.51
N TYR A 436 7.22 -18.35 0.84
CA TYR A 436 7.44 -19.69 1.39
C TYR A 436 8.93 -19.91 1.78
N ARG A 437 9.89 -19.49 0.95
CA ARG A 437 11.31 -19.56 1.28
C ARG A 437 11.65 -18.76 2.54
N ALA A 438 11.16 -17.52 2.63
CA ALA A 438 11.39 -16.69 3.82
C ALA A 438 10.81 -17.33 5.09
N LEU A 439 9.61 -17.92 5.02
CA LEU A 439 9.02 -18.71 6.11
C LEU A 439 9.91 -19.91 6.50
N SER A 440 10.42 -20.65 5.52
CA SER A 440 11.30 -21.80 5.75
C SER A 440 12.61 -21.42 6.44
N ASP A 441 13.09 -20.19 6.21
CA ASP A 441 14.29 -19.63 6.86
C ASP A 441 13.97 -18.92 8.18
N GLY A 442 12.75 -19.08 8.72
CA GLY A 442 12.34 -18.64 10.05
C GLY A 442 11.83 -17.20 10.15
N VAL A 443 11.54 -16.53 9.04
CA VAL A 443 10.86 -15.22 9.05
C VAL A 443 9.45 -15.36 9.63
N ALA A 444 9.08 -14.53 10.61
CA ALA A 444 7.73 -14.53 11.16
C ALA A 444 6.71 -13.87 10.22
N LEU A 445 6.62 -14.41 9.00
CA LEU A 445 5.70 -13.96 7.98
C LEU A 445 4.28 -14.51 8.26
N LYS A 446 3.28 -13.64 8.30
CA LYS A 446 1.90 -13.97 8.66
C LYS A 446 0.96 -14.09 7.47
N GLY A 447 1.26 -13.44 6.35
CA GLY A 447 0.34 -13.44 5.22
C GLY A 447 0.84 -12.78 3.96
N TYR A 448 0.04 -12.96 2.91
CA TYR A 448 0.19 -12.38 1.58
C TYR A 448 -1.14 -11.77 1.14
N LEU A 449 -1.18 -10.44 0.98
CA LEU A 449 -2.32 -9.72 0.44
C LEU A 449 -1.98 -9.25 -0.97
N HIS A 450 -2.83 -9.64 -1.92
CA HIS A 450 -2.63 -9.27 -3.32
C HIS A 450 -3.08 -7.84 -3.58
N TRP A 451 -2.27 -7.09 -4.31
CA TRP A 451 -2.67 -5.84 -4.93
C TRP A 451 -2.99 -6.12 -6.40
N ASN A 452 -4.24 -6.31 -6.80
CA ASN A 452 -5.43 -6.01 -6.08
C ASN A 452 -6.52 -7.07 -6.36
N LEU A 453 -7.63 -7.05 -5.62
CA LEU A 453 -8.77 -7.92 -5.91
C LEU A 453 -9.42 -7.54 -7.25
N ILE A 454 -9.77 -6.25 -7.39
CA ILE A 454 -10.47 -5.70 -8.56
C ILE A 454 -9.61 -4.62 -9.23
N ASP A 455 -9.79 -4.37 -10.52
CA ASP A 455 -9.19 -3.21 -11.16
C ASP A 455 -9.65 -1.92 -10.49
N ASN A 456 -8.75 -0.96 -10.36
CA ASN A 456 -8.96 0.29 -9.65
C ASN A 456 -8.44 1.51 -10.42
N TYR A 457 -8.53 2.68 -9.82
CA TYR A 457 -7.96 3.93 -10.30
C TYR A 457 -6.49 4.04 -9.87
N GLU A 458 -5.55 3.94 -10.82
CA GLU A 458 -4.11 3.93 -10.50
C GLU A 458 -3.53 5.35 -10.47
N TRP A 459 -3.94 6.12 -9.47
CA TRP A 459 -3.40 7.46 -9.14
C TRP A 459 -3.26 8.38 -10.36
N SER A 460 -2.07 8.91 -10.64
CA SER A 460 -1.82 9.75 -11.80
C SER A 460 -1.99 9.03 -13.14
N SER A 461 -1.95 7.70 -13.15
CA SER A 461 -2.10 6.86 -14.37
C SER A 461 -3.55 6.54 -14.75
N GLY A 462 -4.52 6.81 -13.85
CA GLY A 462 -5.95 6.58 -14.11
C GLY A 462 -6.31 5.10 -14.25
N PHE A 463 -7.14 4.75 -15.24
CA PHE A 463 -7.68 3.39 -15.41
C PHE A 463 -6.87 2.47 -16.31
N LYS A 464 -5.76 2.93 -16.86
CA LYS A 464 -4.95 2.14 -17.80
C LYS A 464 -4.19 1.00 -17.14
N MET A 465 -3.85 1.16 -15.85
CA MET A 465 -3.04 0.20 -15.12
C MET A 465 -3.92 -0.75 -14.33
N ARG A 466 -4.02 -1.99 -14.79
CA ARG A 466 -4.97 -2.98 -14.27
C ARG A 466 -4.27 -4.04 -13.44
N PHE A 467 -4.46 -3.97 -12.13
CA PHE A 467 -3.84 -4.88 -11.14
C PHE A 467 -4.77 -6.02 -10.69
N GLY A 468 -6.07 -5.91 -10.95
CA GLY A 468 -7.07 -6.82 -10.38
C GLY A 468 -6.91 -8.27 -10.78
N LEU A 469 -7.16 -9.19 -9.86
CA LEU A 469 -7.52 -10.58 -10.19
C LEU A 469 -8.86 -10.65 -10.90
N VAL A 470 -9.65 -9.60 -10.74
CA VAL A 470 -10.97 -9.41 -11.33
C VAL A 470 -10.92 -8.19 -12.25
N TYR A 471 -11.24 -8.42 -13.51
CA TYR A 471 -11.44 -7.34 -14.46
C TYR A 471 -12.74 -6.59 -14.13
N VAL A 472 -12.67 -5.25 -14.11
CA VAL A 472 -13.82 -4.38 -13.95
C VAL A 472 -14.13 -3.69 -15.27
N ASP A 473 -15.37 -3.89 -15.77
CA ASP A 473 -15.93 -3.03 -16.79
C ASP A 473 -16.43 -1.73 -16.13
N TYR A 474 -15.67 -0.66 -16.27
CA TYR A 474 -15.98 0.61 -15.61
C TYR A 474 -17.29 1.28 -16.08
N GLN A 475 -17.81 0.92 -17.25
CA GLN A 475 -19.09 1.44 -17.73
C GLN A 475 -20.28 0.71 -17.10
N THR A 476 -20.25 -0.62 -17.11
CA THR A 476 -21.34 -1.46 -16.60
C THR A 476 -21.17 -1.88 -15.15
N LYS A 477 -19.99 -1.62 -14.55
CA LYS A 477 -19.57 -2.06 -13.21
C LYS A 477 -19.57 -3.58 -13.03
N LYS A 478 -19.59 -4.35 -14.10
CA LYS A 478 -19.52 -5.82 -14.04
C LYS A 478 -18.11 -6.29 -13.71
N ARG A 479 -18.06 -7.40 -12.96
CA ARG A 479 -16.83 -8.07 -12.51
C ARG A 479 -16.64 -9.38 -13.26
N TYR A 480 -15.43 -9.61 -13.77
CA TYR A 480 -15.08 -10.83 -14.49
C TYR A 480 -13.78 -11.39 -13.93
N LEU A 481 -13.81 -12.64 -13.44
CA LEU A 481 -12.60 -13.32 -12.95
C LEU A 481 -11.59 -13.51 -14.09
N ARG A 482 -10.34 -13.13 -13.84
CA ARG A 482 -9.22 -13.46 -14.74
C ARG A 482 -8.73 -14.90 -14.50
N PRO A 483 -8.05 -15.51 -15.47
CA PRO A 483 -7.40 -16.83 -15.28
C PRO A 483 -6.51 -16.88 -14.04
N SER A 484 -5.75 -15.85 -13.74
CA SER A 484 -4.89 -15.74 -12.55
C SER A 484 -5.65 -15.80 -11.22
N ALA A 485 -6.94 -15.42 -11.19
CA ALA A 485 -7.77 -15.57 -9.99
C ALA A 485 -7.98 -17.04 -9.60
N PHE A 486 -8.03 -17.95 -10.57
CA PHE A 486 -8.13 -19.39 -10.31
C PHE A 486 -6.81 -19.94 -9.79
N VAL A 487 -5.67 -19.45 -10.29
CA VAL A 487 -4.33 -19.77 -9.74
C VAL A 487 -4.23 -19.34 -8.29
N PHE A 488 -4.63 -18.09 -7.99
CA PHE A 488 -4.66 -17.60 -6.62
C PHE A 488 -5.56 -18.47 -5.73
N ARG A 489 -6.76 -18.81 -6.19
CA ARG A 489 -7.71 -19.66 -5.45
C ARG A 489 -7.12 -21.01 -5.09
N GLU A 490 -6.45 -21.70 -6.03
CA GLU A 490 -5.84 -23.01 -5.77
C GLU A 490 -4.82 -22.91 -4.63
N ILE A 491 -3.96 -21.88 -4.64
CA ILE A 491 -2.96 -21.67 -3.59
C ILE A 491 -3.61 -21.28 -2.26
N ALA A 492 -4.51 -20.31 -2.28
CA ALA A 492 -5.13 -19.77 -1.06
C ALA A 492 -6.00 -20.82 -0.35
N SER A 493 -6.76 -21.61 -1.10
CA SER A 493 -7.65 -22.65 -0.55
C SER A 493 -6.89 -23.84 0.02
N ARG A 494 -5.79 -24.25 -0.62
CA ARG A 494 -4.98 -25.39 -0.19
C ARG A 494 -3.91 -25.01 0.82
N LYS A 495 -3.58 -23.71 0.95
CA LYS A 495 -2.43 -23.20 1.71
C LYS A 495 -1.11 -23.86 1.25
N GLU A 496 -0.97 -24.02 -0.05
CA GLU A 496 0.23 -24.58 -0.67
C GLU A 496 0.33 -24.14 -2.13
N ILE A 497 1.53 -24.15 -2.68
CA ILE A 497 1.71 -24.14 -4.15
C ILE A 497 1.63 -25.62 -4.57
N PRO A 498 0.54 -26.02 -5.25
CA PRO A 498 0.38 -27.41 -5.65
C PRO A 498 1.30 -27.77 -6.83
N ASN A 499 1.57 -29.06 -7.00
CA ASN A 499 2.51 -29.55 -8.02
C ASN A 499 2.16 -29.09 -9.44
N GLU A 500 0.87 -28.95 -9.74
CA GLU A 500 0.37 -28.48 -11.05
C GLU A 500 0.84 -27.06 -11.39
N LEU A 501 1.18 -26.24 -10.36
CA LEU A 501 1.65 -24.88 -10.51
C LEU A 501 3.17 -24.71 -10.33
N GLU A 502 3.90 -25.81 -10.05
CA GLU A 502 5.35 -25.75 -9.79
C GLU A 502 6.14 -25.18 -10.98
N HIS A 503 5.69 -25.42 -12.19
CA HIS A 503 6.31 -24.86 -13.40
C HIS A 503 6.31 -23.33 -13.45
N LEU A 504 5.43 -22.68 -12.66
CA LEU A 504 5.35 -21.20 -12.53
C LEU A 504 6.26 -20.63 -11.42
N VAL A 505 7.01 -21.46 -10.69
CA VAL A 505 7.96 -20.98 -9.67
C VAL A 505 9.15 -20.28 -10.33
N ASN A 506 9.62 -20.81 -11.45
CA ASN A 506 10.72 -20.24 -12.22
C ASN A 506 10.23 -19.38 -13.38
N PRO A 507 11.05 -18.41 -13.85
CA PRO A 507 10.69 -17.62 -15.01
C PRO A 507 10.44 -18.55 -16.22
N PRO A 508 9.42 -18.24 -17.04
CA PRO A 508 9.18 -18.98 -18.25
C PRO A 508 10.42 -18.92 -19.16
N THR A 509 10.83 -20.06 -19.69
CA THR A 509 11.84 -20.13 -20.76
C THR A 509 11.25 -19.47 -22.01
N LEU A 510 11.74 -18.30 -22.36
CA LEU A 510 11.32 -17.51 -23.53
C LEU A 510 12.25 -17.79 -24.70
#